data_fd803c74d5b3af048f963953af6ccd30
#
_entry.id   fd803c74d5b3af048f963953af6ccd30
#
_cell.length_a   1.000
_cell.length_b   1.000
_cell.length_c   1.000
_cell.angle_alpha   90.00
_cell.angle_beta   90.00
_cell.angle_gamma   90.00
#
_symmetry.space_group_name_H-M   'P 1'
#
loop_
_entity.id
_entity.type
_entity.pdbx_description
1 polymer ?
#
loop_
_entity_poly.entity_id
_entity_poly.type
_entity_poly.pdbx_seq_one_letter_code
_entity_poly.pdbx_strand_id
1 'polypeptide(L)'
;MDYKEGHFESKKFSARKEPYYESLSEILSLGYSAEDLIHHFPSFVGHMTVSRFLALYEAYKMTLGVAGHIAEAGVYKAAGTLWFAKLTQIFEPESLTLVHGFDWFQASELTAEEPNICKDAYIEDYARVMQLIKAQRLENIVHIHKLDLRTGLEKFFDENPYMQFKLVFLDAGLYDVVKSCLINFWPRLTSGGVMVFDQFNHELAPGETRAIREFMPDAELKTFPFGWMPTAYVVKP
;
A
#
# COMPACT_ATOMS: atom_id res chain seq x y z
N MET A 1 -19.83 3.65 -15.94
CA MET A 1 -19.16 2.82 -14.91
C MET A 1 -19.02 3.67 -13.66
N ASP A 2 -19.57 3.20 -12.54
CA ASP A 2 -19.43 3.88 -11.25
C ASP A 2 -18.12 3.41 -10.61
N TYR A 3 -17.02 4.11 -10.91
CA TYR A 3 -15.72 3.80 -10.33
C TYR A 3 -15.66 4.34 -8.91
N LYS A 4 -15.91 3.47 -7.96
CA LYS A 4 -15.80 3.77 -6.51
C LYS A 4 -14.35 3.80 -6.01
N GLU A 5 -13.38 3.54 -6.86
CA GLU A 5 -11.96 3.45 -6.52
C GLU A 5 -11.23 4.72 -6.97
N GLY A 6 -10.48 5.31 -6.05
CA GLY A 6 -9.98 6.66 -6.15
C GLY A 6 -8.71 6.87 -6.96
N HIS A 7 -8.67 6.55 -8.23
CA HIS A 7 -7.50 6.87 -9.05
C HIS A 7 -7.25 8.37 -9.26
N PHE A 8 -8.20 9.24 -8.94
CA PHE A 8 -8.07 10.71 -9.10
C PHE A 8 -8.73 11.43 -7.93
N GLU A 9 -8.41 11.02 -6.71
CA GLU A 9 -8.97 11.57 -5.49
C GLU A 9 -8.51 13.00 -5.23
N SER A 10 -7.30 13.38 -5.70
CA SER A 10 -6.78 14.73 -5.55
C SER A 10 -7.48 15.73 -6.47
N LYS A 11 -7.88 16.87 -5.90
CA LYS A 11 -8.43 18.00 -6.68
C LYS A 11 -7.48 18.46 -7.79
N LYS A 12 -6.17 18.40 -7.55
CA LYS A 12 -5.14 18.76 -8.53
C LYS A 12 -5.25 17.94 -9.81
N PHE A 13 -5.67 16.69 -9.73
CA PHE A 13 -5.73 15.78 -10.86
C PHE A 13 -7.16 15.45 -11.31
N SER A 14 -8.16 16.03 -10.70
CA SER A 14 -9.59 15.74 -10.98
C SER A 14 -9.96 15.88 -12.47
N ALA A 15 -9.38 16.85 -13.17
CA ALA A 15 -9.61 17.04 -14.59
C ALA A 15 -9.06 15.90 -15.48
N ARG A 16 -8.22 15.02 -14.95
CA ARG A 16 -7.68 13.86 -15.68
C ARG A 16 -8.56 12.61 -15.53
N LYS A 17 -9.56 12.67 -14.66
CA LYS A 17 -10.39 11.50 -14.33
C LYS A 17 -11.19 11.01 -15.52
N GLU A 18 -11.98 11.87 -16.13
CA GLU A 18 -12.81 11.51 -17.28
C GLU A 18 -11.97 11.02 -18.47
N PRO A 19 -10.94 11.77 -18.96
CA PRO A 19 -10.10 11.30 -20.03
C PRO A 19 -9.40 9.96 -19.77
N TYR A 20 -9.04 9.70 -18.52
CA TYR A 20 -8.45 8.41 -18.15
C TYR A 20 -9.44 7.26 -18.32
N TYR A 21 -10.67 7.42 -17.86
CA TYR A 21 -11.69 6.36 -17.96
C TYR A 21 -12.21 6.18 -19.37
N GLU A 22 -12.28 7.24 -20.17
CA GLU A 22 -12.54 7.16 -21.60
C GLU A 22 -11.47 6.32 -22.30
N SER A 23 -10.20 6.65 -22.10
CA SER A 23 -9.07 5.90 -22.63
C SER A 23 -9.07 4.44 -22.19
N LEU A 24 -9.33 4.17 -20.91
CA LEU A 24 -9.45 2.80 -20.41
C LEU A 24 -10.59 2.03 -21.09
N SER A 25 -11.73 2.67 -21.28
CA SER A 25 -12.88 2.07 -22.01
C SER A 25 -12.53 1.76 -23.46
N GLU A 26 -11.83 2.65 -24.15
CA GLU A 26 -11.35 2.43 -25.52
C GLU A 26 -10.38 1.25 -25.58
N ILE A 27 -9.37 1.20 -24.68
CA ILE A 27 -8.41 0.10 -24.62
C ILE A 27 -9.14 -1.25 -24.41
N LEU A 28 -10.09 -1.31 -23.49
CA LEU A 28 -10.85 -2.53 -23.22
C LEU A 28 -11.73 -2.95 -24.41
N SER A 29 -12.18 -1.99 -25.21
CA SER A 29 -12.98 -2.24 -26.42
C SER A 29 -12.18 -2.85 -27.58
N LEU A 30 -10.83 -2.78 -27.55
CA LEU A 30 -9.96 -3.37 -28.57
C LEU A 30 -9.98 -4.91 -28.55
N GLY A 31 -10.56 -5.54 -27.53
CA GLY A 31 -10.81 -6.98 -27.48
C GLY A 31 -9.57 -7.84 -27.23
N TYR A 32 -8.50 -7.29 -26.65
CA TYR A 32 -7.36 -8.08 -26.19
C TYR A 32 -7.78 -9.10 -25.15
N SER A 33 -7.14 -10.27 -25.16
CA SER A 33 -7.39 -11.31 -24.15
C SER A 33 -6.93 -10.88 -22.76
N ALA A 34 -7.49 -11.46 -21.70
CA ALA A 34 -7.00 -11.24 -20.34
C ALA A 34 -5.52 -11.65 -20.19
N GLU A 35 -5.08 -12.67 -20.92
CA GLU A 35 -3.69 -13.12 -20.96
C GLU A 35 -2.76 -12.03 -21.54
N ASP A 36 -3.17 -11.40 -22.66
CA ASP A 36 -2.44 -10.28 -23.23
C ASP A 36 -2.32 -9.10 -22.26
N LEU A 37 -3.44 -8.75 -21.58
CA LEU A 37 -3.46 -7.67 -20.59
C LEU A 37 -2.51 -7.93 -19.42
N ILE A 38 -2.35 -9.19 -19.00
CA ILE A 38 -1.45 -9.57 -17.91
C ILE A 38 0.01 -9.58 -18.37
N HIS A 39 0.32 -10.24 -19.50
CA HIS A 39 1.69 -10.40 -19.98
C HIS A 39 2.29 -9.09 -20.50
N HIS A 40 1.47 -8.25 -21.08
CA HIS A 40 1.89 -6.98 -21.69
C HIS A 40 1.31 -5.76 -20.96
N PHE A 41 1.09 -5.88 -19.65
CA PHE A 41 0.43 -4.83 -18.84
C PHE A 41 0.99 -3.40 -19.07
N PRO A 42 2.30 -3.18 -19.32
CA PRO A 42 2.80 -1.83 -19.59
C PRO A 42 2.22 -1.16 -20.83
N SER A 43 1.68 -1.96 -21.79
CA SER A 43 1.03 -1.45 -22.99
C SER A 43 -0.38 -0.92 -22.72
N PHE A 44 -1.00 -1.33 -21.62
CA PHE A 44 -2.42 -1.08 -21.33
C PHE A 44 -2.68 -0.18 -20.13
N VAL A 45 -1.71 -0.07 -19.21
CA VAL A 45 -1.86 0.74 -18.00
C VAL A 45 -1.35 2.16 -18.18
N GLY A 46 -2.03 3.11 -17.53
CA GLY A 46 -1.63 4.52 -17.55
C GLY A 46 -0.35 4.78 -16.72
N HIS A 47 0.35 5.87 -17.07
CA HIS A 47 1.59 6.27 -16.39
C HIS A 47 1.43 6.48 -14.89
N MET A 48 0.24 6.85 -14.40
CA MET A 48 -0.01 7.03 -12.97
C MET A 48 0.05 5.69 -12.21
N THR A 49 -0.50 4.62 -12.79
CA THR A 49 -0.37 3.27 -12.23
C THR A 49 1.09 2.82 -12.21
N VAL A 50 1.80 3.04 -13.33
CA VAL A 50 3.22 2.69 -13.43
C VAL A 50 4.04 3.48 -12.39
N SER A 51 3.81 4.78 -12.23
CA SER A 51 4.58 5.62 -11.30
C SER A 51 4.41 5.18 -9.84
N ARG A 52 3.21 4.71 -9.45
CA ARG A 52 2.98 4.13 -8.13
C ARG A 52 3.89 2.93 -7.86
N PHE A 53 3.93 1.97 -8.77
CA PHE A 53 4.77 0.79 -8.62
C PHE A 53 6.27 1.11 -8.72
N LEU A 54 6.67 2.12 -9.49
CA LEU A 54 8.04 2.62 -9.50
C LEU A 54 8.42 3.25 -8.15
N ALA A 55 7.53 4.01 -7.51
CA ALA A 55 7.79 4.57 -6.19
C ALA A 55 7.96 3.47 -5.12
N LEU A 56 7.10 2.43 -5.13
CA LEU A 56 7.24 1.28 -4.26
C LEU A 56 8.53 0.47 -4.55
N TYR A 57 8.94 0.40 -5.81
CA TYR A 57 10.21 -0.21 -6.21
C TYR A 57 11.42 0.59 -5.67
N GLU A 58 11.40 1.91 -5.78
CA GLU A 58 12.45 2.75 -5.21
C GLU A 58 12.52 2.61 -3.68
N ALA A 59 11.37 2.57 -2.99
CA ALA A 59 11.33 2.30 -1.56
C ALA A 59 11.95 0.93 -1.22
N TYR A 60 11.60 -0.11 -1.98
CA TYR A 60 12.16 -1.45 -1.82
C TYR A 60 13.70 -1.43 -2.02
N LYS A 61 14.19 -0.79 -3.08
CA LYS A 61 15.63 -0.70 -3.37
C LYS A 61 16.42 -0.06 -2.23
N MET A 62 15.86 0.95 -1.56
CA MET A 62 16.52 1.58 -0.40
C MET A 62 16.72 0.61 0.76
N THR A 63 15.97 -0.49 0.82
CA THR A 63 16.05 -1.49 1.90
C THR A 63 16.85 -2.73 1.54
N LEU A 64 17.42 -2.80 0.34
CA LEU A 64 18.34 -3.89 0.00
C LEU A 64 19.56 -3.86 0.93
N GLY A 65 19.81 -4.96 1.61
CA GLY A 65 20.86 -5.06 2.64
C GLY A 65 20.42 -4.64 4.05
N VAL A 66 19.21 -4.16 4.25
CA VAL A 66 18.60 -3.95 5.58
C VAL A 66 17.90 -5.23 6.03
N ALA A 67 18.14 -5.68 7.25
CA ALA A 67 17.49 -6.88 7.79
C ALA A 67 16.04 -6.61 8.18
N GLY A 68 15.15 -7.56 7.89
CA GLY A 68 13.74 -7.50 8.28
C GLY A 68 12.78 -7.96 7.19
N HIS A 69 11.51 -8.05 7.56
CA HIS A 69 10.40 -8.35 6.66
C HIS A 69 9.84 -7.09 6.01
N ILE A 70 8.89 -7.25 5.11
CA ILE A 70 8.14 -6.16 4.48
C ILE A 70 6.71 -6.21 5.00
N ALA A 71 6.13 -5.06 5.32
CA ALA A 71 4.73 -4.94 5.71
C ALA A 71 3.97 -3.98 4.80
N GLU A 72 2.71 -4.32 4.48
CA GLU A 72 1.71 -3.42 3.93
C GLU A 72 0.51 -3.38 4.89
N ALA A 73 0.13 -2.18 5.33
CA ALA A 73 -1.07 -1.93 6.12
C ALA A 73 -2.13 -1.27 5.22
N GLY A 74 -3.23 -1.99 4.97
CA GLY A 74 -4.18 -1.69 3.92
C GLY A 74 -3.87 -2.49 2.64
N VAL A 75 -4.35 -3.73 2.58
CA VAL A 75 -4.01 -4.68 1.50
C VAL A 75 -4.95 -4.58 0.32
N TYR A 76 -6.25 -4.40 0.58
CA TYR A 76 -7.30 -4.39 -0.43
C TYR A 76 -7.18 -5.57 -1.40
N LYS A 77 -6.86 -5.35 -2.69
CA LYS A 77 -6.64 -6.38 -3.72
C LYS A 77 -5.21 -6.95 -3.74
N ALA A 78 -4.40 -6.64 -2.74
CA ALA A 78 -3.01 -7.07 -2.57
C ALA A 78 -2.04 -6.62 -3.68
N ALA A 79 -2.30 -5.50 -4.35
CA ALA A 79 -1.43 -5.06 -5.43
C ALA A 79 -0.02 -4.68 -4.93
N GLY A 80 0.10 -3.94 -3.82
CA GLY A 80 1.37 -3.60 -3.20
C GLY A 80 2.06 -4.82 -2.59
N THR A 81 1.31 -5.62 -1.80
CA THR A 81 1.83 -6.87 -1.19
C THR A 81 2.44 -7.82 -2.25
N LEU A 82 1.71 -8.07 -3.33
CA LEU A 82 2.17 -8.97 -4.40
C LEU A 82 3.29 -8.34 -5.24
N TRP A 83 3.33 -7.02 -5.34
CA TRP A 83 4.46 -6.32 -5.95
C TRP A 83 5.74 -6.55 -5.14
N PHE A 84 5.71 -6.32 -3.83
CA PHE A 84 6.85 -6.57 -2.95
C PHE A 84 7.27 -8.04 -2.95
N ALA A 85 6.34 -8.98 -2.99
CA ALA A 85 6.65 -10.40 -3.09
C ALA A 85 7.43 -10.73 -4.38
N LYS A 86 7.04 -10.15 -5.52
CA LYS A 86 7.75 -10.33 -6.78
C LYS A 86 9.14 -9.69 -6.75
N LEU A 87 9.27 -8.50 -6.14
CA LEU A 87 10.58 -7.87 -5.95
C LEU A 87 11.48 -8.73 -5.07
N THR A 88 10.95 -9.33 -4.00
CA THR A 88 11.69 -10.25 -3.15
C THR A 88 12.17 -11.49 -3.94
N GLN A 89 11.32 -12.09 -4.77
CA GLN A 89 11.74 -13.19 -5.64
C GLN A 89 12.83 -12.81 -6.64
N ILE A 90 12.80 -11.57 -7.14
CA ILE A 90 13.78 -11.10 -8.14
C ILE A 90 15.12 -10.75 -7.49
N PHE A 91 15.11 -10.03 -6.38
CA PHE A 91 16.31 -9.40 -5.81
C PHE A 91 16.86 -10.12 -4.58
N GLU A 92 16.05 -10.91 -3.89
CA GLU A 92 16.39 -11.57 -2.62
C GLU A 92 15.89 -13.03 -2.56
N PRO A 93 16.05 -13.85 -3.62
CA PRO A 93 15.42 -15.17 -3.72
C PRO A 93 15.84 -16.14 -2.61
N GLU A 94 17.01 -15.97 -2.03
CA GLU A 94 17.57 -16.83 -0.97
C GLU A 94 17.46 -16.19 0.42
N SER A 95 16.80 -15.02 0.55
CA SER A 95 16.63 -14.35 1.83
C SER A 95 15.47 -14.93 2.63
N LEU A 96 15.48 -14.68 3.96
CA LEU A 96 14.34 -14.98 4.82
C LEU A 96 13.29 -13.85 4.83
N THR A 97 13.38 -12.89 3.92
CA THR A 97 12.41 -11.79 3.80
C THR A 97 11.05 -12.33 3.41
N LEU A 98 10.05 -12.04 4.24
CA LEU A 98 8.64 -12.32 4.00
C LEU A 98 7.90 -11.00 3.80
N VAL A 99 6.75 -11.06 3.12
CA VAL A 99 5.85 -9.94 2.91
C VAL A 99 4.56 -10.17 3.70
N HIS A 100 4.28 -9.29 4.64
CA HIS A 100 3.14 -9.35 5.54
C HIS A 100 2.13 -8.29 5.16
N GLY A 101 0.95 -8.70 4.73
CA GLY A 101 -0.18 -7.80 4.49
C GLY A 101 -1.12 -7.80 5.70
N PHE A 102 -1.55 -6.62 6.13
CA PHE A 102 -2.46 -6.43 7.26
C PHE A 102 -3.70 -5.66 6.78
N ASP A 103 -4.87 -6.23 6.97
CA ASP A 103 -6.12 -5.60 6.55
C ASP A 103 -7.31 -6.19 7.33
N TRP A 104 -8.34 -5.37 7.52
CA TRP A 104 -9.59 -5.84 8.12
C TRP A 104 -10.50 -6.53 7.12
N PHE A 105 -10.41 -6.20 5.84
CA PHE A 105 -11.30 -6.70 4.77
C PHE A 105 -12.78 -6.40 5.04
N GLN A 106 -13.07 -5.27 5.67
CA GLN A 106 -14.43 -4.79 5.95
C GLN A 106 -14.48 -3.27 5.74
N ALA A 107 -15.69 -2.73 5.61
CA ALA A 107 -15.90 -1.30 5.51
C ALA A 107 -15.35 -0.57 6.75
N SER A 108 -14.57 0.47 6.52
CA SER A 108 -14.12 1.34 7.61
C SER A 108 -15.28 2.21 8.11
N GLU A 109 -15.37 2.37 9.43
CA GLU A 109 -16.23 3.39 9.99
C GLU A 109 -15.59 4.76 9.75
N LEU A 110 -16.32 5.63 9.07
CA LEU A 110 -15.88 7.01 8.85
C LEU A 110 -16.01 7.79 10.15
N THR A 111 -14.99 8.58 10.44
CA THR A 111 -15.03 9.56 11.53
C THR A 111 -15.45 10.93 10.99
N ALA A 112 -15.79 11.85 11.89
CA ALA A 112 -16.05 13.23 11.50
C ALA A 112 -14.79 13.92 10.90
N GLU A 113 -13.63 13.34 11.11
CA GLU A 113 -12.33 13.85 10.64
C GLU A 113 -12.03 13.47 9.18
N GLU A 114 -12.66 12.40 8.67
CA GLU A 114 -12.49 11.91 7.29
C GLU A 114 -13.83 11.77 6.55
N PRO A 115 -14.59 12.84 6.40
CA PRO A 115 -15.93 12.78 5.83
C PRO A 115 -15.96 12.52 4.32
N ASN A 116 -14.80 12.63 3.66
CA ASN A 116 -14.67 12.54 2.21
C ASN A 116 -14.19 11.17 1.72
N ILE A 117 -13.81 10.27 2.62
CA ILE A 117 -13.44 8.91 2.24
C ILE A 117 -14.71 8.12 1.96
N CYS A 118 -14.80 7.47 0.81
CA CYS A 118 -15.96 6.66 0.47
C CYS A 118 -16.05 5.45 1.40
N LYS A 119 -17.11 5.37 2.20
CA LYS A 119 -17.32 4.34 3.22
C LYS A 119 -17.23 2.91 2.68
N ASP A 120 -17.69 2.68 1.45
CA ASP A 120 -17.76 1.37 0.83
C ASP A 120 -16.64 1.15 -0.21
N ALA A 121 -15.64 2.05 -0.26
CA ALA A 121 -14.47 1.89 -1.11
C ALA A 121 -13.45 0.95 -0.45
N TYR A 122 -12.63 0.32 -1.28
CA TYR A 122 -11.48 -0.48 -0.84
C TYR A 122 -11.82 -1.70 0.02
N ILE A 123 -13.00 -2.31 -0.22
CA ILE A 123 -13.38 -3.59 0.38
C ILE A 123 -13.12 -4.70 -0.64
N GLU A 124 -12.41 -5.75 -0.22
CA GLU A 124 -12.23 -6.96 -1.03
C GLU A 124 -12.52 -8.20 -0.17
N ASP A 125 -12.86 -9.30 -0.81
CA ASP A 125 -13.03 -10.58 -0.15
C ASP A 125 -11.67 -11.19 0.21
N TYR A 126 -11.43 -11.38 1.51
CA TYR A 126 -10.23 -12.05 2.02
C TYR A 126 -9.94 -13.40 1.34
N ALA A 127 -10.97 -14.24 1.15
CA ALA A 127 -10.81 -15.54 0.52
C ALA A 127 -10.33 -15.42 -0.93
N ARG A 128 -10.80 -14.38 -1.64
CA ARG A 128 -10.40 -14.09 -3.01
C ARG A 128 -8.94 -13.63 -3.10
N VAL A 129 -8.49 -12.82 -2.15
CA VAL A 129 -7.07 -12.42 -2.04
C VAL A 129 -6.18 -13.64 -1.78
N MET A 130 -6.59 -14.54 -0.86
CA MET A 130 -5.85 -15.77 -0.60
C MET A 130 -5.80 -16.69 -1.81
N GLN A 131 -6.89 -16.80 -2.58
CA GLN A 131 -6.90 -17.55 -3.84
C GLN A 131 -5.95 -16.95 -4.89
N LEU A 132 -5.86 -15.62 -4.97
CA LEU A 132 -4.94 -14.93 -5.88
C LEU A 132 -3.47 -15.20 -5.52
N ILE A 133 -3.13 -15.18 -4.23
CA ILE A 133 -1.79 -15.51 -3.74
C ILE A 133 -1.43 -16.96 -4.09
N LYS A 134 -2.35 -17.89 -3.82
CA LYS A 134 -2.19 -19.31 -4.15
C LYS A 134 -2.03 -19.55 -5.65
N ALA A 135 -2.84 -18.90 -6.48
CA ALA A 135 -2.76 -19.02 -7.94
C ALA A 135 -1.39 -18.58 -8.48
N GLN A 136 -0.72 -17.64 -7.81
CA GLN A 136 0.63 -17.19 -8.13
C GLN A 136 1.75 -17.98 -7.42
N ARG A 137 1.40 -18.97 -6.59
CA ARG A 137 2.34 -19.80 -5.81
C ARG A 137 3.25 -18.98 -4.90
N LEU A 138 2.67 -17.98 -4.23
CA LEU A 138 3.39 -17.04 -3.36
C LEU A 138 3.13 -17.28 -1.86
N GLU A 139 2.48 -18.39 -1.47
CA GLU A 139 2.10 -18.70 -0.09
C GLU A 139 3.32 -18.84 0.86
N ASN A 140 4.49 -19.16 0.30
CA ASN A 140 5.73 -19.28 1.08
C ASN A 140 6.40 -17.92 1.37
N ILE A 141 5.95 -16.84 0.70
CA ILE A 141 6.54 -15.50 0.83
C ILE A 141 5.53 -14.52 1.42
N VAL A 142 4.24 -14.69 1.09
CA VAL A 142 3.17 -13.73 1.45
C VAL A 142 2.31 -14.29 2.57
N HIS A 143 2.17 -13.52 3.65
CA HIS A 143 1.28 -13.81 4.76
C HIS A 143 0.28 -12.68 4.95
N ILE A 144 -1.02 -12.97 4.84
CA ILE A 144 -2.08 -11.99 5.06
C ILE A 144 -2.67 -12.17 6.45
N HIS A 145 -2.66 -11.11 7.23
CA HIS A 145 -3.20 -11.05 8.58
C HIS A 145 -4.51 -10.27 8.56
N LYS A 146 -5.63 -11.00 8.69
CA LYS A 146 -6.97 -10.41 8.76
C LYS A 146 -7.23 -9.90 10.17
N LEU A 147 -7.06 -8.60 10.40
CA LEU A 147 -7.28 -7.95 11.69
C LEU A 147 -7.66 -6.47 11.51
N ASP A 148 -8.38 -5.92 12.48
CA ASP A 148 -8.60 -4.47 12.56
C ASP A 148 -7.28 -3.78 12.96
N LEU A 149 -6.73 -2.97 12.06
CA LEU A 149 -5.47 -2.26 12.27
C LEU A 149 -5.53 -1.28 13.46
N ARG A 150 -6.71 -0.80 13.85
CA ARG A 150 -6.88 0.12 14.98
C ARG A 150 -6.64 -0.55 16.33
N THR A 151 -7.03 -1.82 16.45
CA THR A 151 -7.13 -2.51 17.75
C THR A 151 -6.39 -3.85 17.81
N GLY A 152 -6.04 -4.43 16.66
CA GLY A 152 -5.48 -5.78 16.57
C GLY A 152 -3.96 -5.85 16.51
N LEU A 153 -3.27 -4.76 16.15
CA LEU A 153 -1.82 -4.77 15.93
C LEU A 153 -1.02 -5.01 17.21
N GLU A 154 -1.40 -4.39 18.33
CA GLU A 154 -0.71 -4.56 19.61
C GLU A 154 -0.68 -6.05 20.01
N LYS A 155 -1.85 -6.69 20.07
CA LYS A 155 -1.97 -8.10 20.37
C LYS A 155 -1.19 -8.97 19.38
N PHE A 156 -1.29 -8.68 18.08
CA PHE A 156 -0.56 -9.44 17.07
C PHE A 156 0.95 -9.40 17.31
N PHE A 157 1.51 -8.24 17.63
CA PHE A 157 2.94 -8.11 17.87
C PHE A 157 3.39 -8.63 19.24
N ASP A 158 2.52 -8.67 20.23
CA ASP A 158 2.79 -9.35 21.50
C ASP A 158 2.92 -10.88 21.30
N GLU A 159 2.12 -11.44 20.39
CA GLU A 159 2.19 -12.84 19.99
C GLU A 159 3.37 -13.12 19.04
N ASN A 160 3.91 -12.10 18.35
CA ASN A 160 5.00 -12.18 17.39
C ASN A 160 6.15 -11.18 17.69
N PRO A 161 6.74 -11.21 18.89
CA PRO A 161 7.69 -10.19 19.33
C PRO A 161 9.00 -10.15 18.54
N TYR A 162 9.33 -11.23 17.81
CA TYR A 162 10.53 -11.34 17.00
C TYR A 162 10.45 -10.59 15.66
N MET A 163 9.25 -10.19 15.23
CA MET A 163 9.07 -9.56 13.92
C MET A 163 9.70 -8.18 13.87
N GLN A 164 10.62 -8.01 12.92
CA GLN A 164 11.22 -6.74 12.55
C GLN A 164 11.02 -6.49 11.05
N PHE A 165 10.90 -5.23 10.67
CA PHE A 165 10.62 -4.84 9.29
C PHE A 165 11.74 -3.97 8.75
N LYS A 166 12.05 -4.13 7.48
CA LYS A 166 12.92 -3.23 6.72
C LYS A 166 12.12 -2.24 5.87
N LEU A 167 10.89 -2.60 5.50
CA LEU A 167 9.99 -1.76 4.72
C LEU A 167 8.58 -1.89 5.28
N VAL A 168 7.95 -0.75 5.55
CA VAL A 168 6.53 -0.67 5.92
C VAL A 168 5.84 0.31 4.99
N PHE A 169 4.79 -0.14 4.30
CA PHE A 169 3.94 0.69 3.48
C PHE A 169 2.59 0.88 4.16
N LEU A 170 2.24 2.12 4.47
CA LEU A 170 0.95 2.51 5.06
C LEU A 170 0.03 3.04 3.96
N ASP A 171 -0.97 2.24 3.60
CA ASP A 171 -1.97 2.52 2.56
C ASP A 171 -3.38 2.48 3.17
N ALA A 172 -3.62 3.32 4.19
CA ALA A 172 -4.86 3.27 4.94
C ALA A 172 -5.56 4.63 5.18
N GLY A 173 -4.86 5.75 5.13
CA GLY A 173 -5.39 7.12 5.13
C GLY A 173 -6.12 7.63 6.38
N LEU A 174 -6.73 6.77 7.18
CA LEU A 174 -7.53 7.11 8.36
C LEU A 174 -6.65 7.38 9.58
N TYR A 175 -6.94 8.47 10.31
CA TYR A 175 -6.15 8.90 11.47
C TYR A 175 -5.90 7.77 12.49
N ASP A 176 -6.95 7.11 12.98
CA ASP A 176 -6.82 6.08 14.02
C ASP A 176 -6.06 4.84 13.52
N VAL A 177 -6.20 4.50 12.24
CA VAL A 177 -5.47 3.39 11.61
C VAL A 177 -3.99 3.74 11.50
N VAL A 178 -3.67 4.90 10.94
CA VAL A 178 -2.28 5.35 10.77
C VAL A 178 -1.60 5.53 12.12
N LYS A 179 -2.28 6.13 13.11
CA LYS A 179 -1.79 6.24 14.49
C LYS A 179 -1.41 4.88 15.07
N SER A 180 -2.30 3.90 15.00
CA SER A 180 -2.04 2.54 15.49
C SER A 180 -0.86 1.91 14.74
N CYS A 181 -0.80 2.08 13.42
CA CYS A 181 0.32 1.58 12.62
C CYS A 181 1.65 2.22 13.04
N LEU A 182 1.70 3.54 13.24
CA LEU A 182 2.92 4.23 13.68
C LEU A 182 3.39 3.71 15.04
N ILE A 183 2.51 3.57 16.02
CA ILE A 183 2.83 3.07 17.36
C ILE A 183 3.40 1.64 17.30
N ASN A 184 2.87 0.78 16.44
CA ASN A 184 3.20 -0.63 16.40
C ASN A 184 4.35 -0.98 15.43
N PHE A 185 4.41 -0.38 14.26
CA PHE A 185 5.42 -0.69 13.25
C PHE A 185 6.72 0.12 13.41
N TRP A 186 6.62 1.40 13.81
CA TRP A 186 7.83 2.24 13.91
C TRP A 186 8.89 1.69 14.87
N PRO A 187 8.55 1.21 16.09
CA PRO A 187 9.55 0.57 16.96
C PRO A 187 10.19 -0.66 16.33
N ARG A 188 9.48 -1.37 15.48
CA ARG A 188 9.90 -2.62 14.81
C ARG A 188 10.56 -2.43 13.46
N LEU A 189 10.61 -1.20 12.96
CA LEU A 189 11.36 -0.89 11.76
C LEU A 189 12.85 -0.90 12.09
N THR A 190 13.64 -1.63 11.35
CA THR A 190 15.10 -1.72 11.51
C THR A 190 15.75 -0.38 11.13
N SER A 191 16.85 0.01 11.76
CA SER A 191 17.65 1.18 11.34
C SER A 191 18.06 1.04 9.87
N GLY A 192 17.92 2.12 9.11
CA GLY A 192 18.03 2.12 7.64
C GLY A 192 16.78 1.63 6.91
N GLY A 193 15.81 1.10 7.62
CA GLY A 193 14.52 0.71 7.04
C GLY A 193 13.67 1.91 6.63
N VAL A 194 12.71 1.67 5.76
CA VAL A 194 11.87 2.71 5.13
C VAL A 194 10.41 2.53 5.53
N MET A 195 9.77 3.61 5.97
CA MET A 195 8.32 3.68 6.09
C MET A 195 7.76 4.60 5.02
N VAL A 196 6.81 4.11 4.26
CA VAL A 196 6.18 4.80 3.12
C VAL A 196 4.75 5.15 3.49
N PHE A 197 4.33 6.36 3.15
CA PHE A 197 3.01 6.93 3.42
C PHE A 197 2.29 7.21 2.10
N ASP A 198 1.11 6.64 1.94
CA ASP A 198 0.38 6.78 0.69
C ASP A 198 -0.24 8.17 0.53
N GLN A 199 -0.78 8.74 1.58
CA GLN A 199 -1.66 9.91 1.53
C GLN A 199 -1.20 11.08 2.40
N PHE A 200 0.11 11.19 2.70
CA PHE A 200 0.64 12.37 3.40
C PHE A 200 0.36 13.64 2.59
N ASN A 201 -0.12 14.69 3.29
CA ASN A 201 -0.50 15.98 2.69
C ASN A 201 -1.61 15.88 1.63
N HIS A 202 -2.50 14.90 1.76
CA HIS A 202 -3.63 14.69 0.86
C HIS A 202 -4.90 15.33 1.43
N GLU A 203 -5.56 16.19 0.65
CA GLU A 203 -6.70 16.98 1.12
C GLU A 203 -7.96 16.16 1.45
N LEU A 204 -8.09 14.95 0.90
CA LEU A 204 -9.24 14.07 1.17
C LEU A 204 -8.96 13.05 2.28
N ALA A 205 -7.70 12.90 2.69
CA ALA A 205 -7.27 12.01 3.77
C ALA A 205 -6.36 12.75 4.77
N PRO A 206 -6.83 13.81 5.43
CA PRO A 206 -6.02 14.63 6.34
C PRO A 206 -5.55 13.87 7.59
N GLY A 207 -6.21 12.76 7.92
CA GLY A 207 -5.93 11.95 9.09
C GLY A 207 -4.51 11.38 9.09
N GLU A 208 -4.00 10.92 7.95
CA GLU A 208 -2.63 10.42 7.84
C GLU A 208 -1.60 11.51 8.17
N THR A 209 -1.73 12.69 7.57
CA THR A 209 -0.85 13.83 7.85
C THR A 209 -0.87 14.21 9.33
N ARG A 210 -2.05 14.23 9.94
CA ARG A 210 -2.21 14.56 11.36
C ARG A 210 -1.51 13.53 12.24
N ALA A 211 -1.74 12.24 12.02
CA ALA A 211 -1.10 11.17 12.78
C ALA A 211 0.44 11.24 12.68
N ILE A 212 0.98 11.42 11.48
CA ILE A 212 2.43 11.52 11.27
C ILE A 212 3.00 12.73 12.04
N ARG A 213 2.37 13.90 11.97
CA ARG A 213 2.84 15.09 12.68
C ARG A 213 2.77 14.96 14.20
N GLU A 214 1.80 14.23 14.73
CA GLU A 214 1.65 14.01 16.17
C GLU A 214 2.65 12.97 16.71
N PHE A 215 2.87 11.88 15.97
CA PHE A 215 3.68 10.75 16.45
C PHE A 215 5.11 10.74 15.94
N MET A 216 5.40 11.50 14.90
CA MET A 216 6.74 11.60 14.29
C MET A 216 7.09 13.07 13.96
N PRO A 217 7.02 14.01 14.92
CA PRO A 217 7.16 15.44 14.65
C PRO A 217 8.52 15.82 14.06
N ASP A 218 9.57 15.07 14.37
CA ASP A 218 10.95 15.31 13.93
C ASP A 218 11.35 14.44 12.71
N ALA A 219 10.41 13.71 12.10
CA ALA A 219 10.72 12.86 10.96
C ALA A 219 11.11 13.66 9.73
N GLU A 220 12.26 13.33 9.12
CA GLU A 220 12.69 13.88 7.84
C GLU A 220 11.92 13.23 6.71
N LEU A 221 10.74 13.78 6.39
CA LEU A 221 9.89 13.27 5.31
C LEU A 221 10.45 13.65 3.94
N LYS A 222 10.54 12.67 3.07
CA LYS A 222 10.96 12.78 1.67
C LYS A 222 9.83 12.35 0.75
N THR A 223 9.91 12.67 -0.54
CA THR A 223 8.91 12.30 -1.54
C THR A 223 9.55 11.61 -2.74
N PHE A 224 8.73 10.90 -3.51
CA PHE A 224 9.09 10.40 -4.84
C PHE A 224 8.64 11.44 -5.88
N PRO A 225 9.57 12.20 -6.50
CA PRO A 225 9.21 13.38 -7.31
C PRO A 225 8.43 13.05 -8.59
N PHE A 226 8.42 11.80 -9.01
CA PHE A 226 7.74 11.31 -10.22
C PHE A 226 6.40 10.64 -9.94
N GLY A 227 6.10 10.33 -8.66
CA GLY A 227 4.87 9.67 -8.25
C GLY A 227 3.85 10.67 -7.70
N TRP A 228 2.57 10.36 -7.86
CA TRP A 228 1.50 11.11 -7.20
C TRP A 228 1.07 10.43 -5.89
N MET A 229 1.21 9.12 -5.81
CA MET A 229 1.08 8.25 -4.66
C MET A 229 2.04 7.06 -4.80
N PRO A 230 2.65 6.61 -3.73
CA PRO A 230 2.68 7.19 -2.38
C PRO A 230 3.31 8.59 -2.34
N THR A 231 2.89 9.40 -1.37
CA THR A 231 3.21 10.84 -1.32
C THR A 231 4.47 11.16 -0.53
N ALA A 232 4.82 10.33 0.46
CA ALA A 232 5.98 10.56 1.30
C ALA A 232 6.61 9.25 1.81
N TYR A 233 7.84 9.35 2.28
CA TYR A 233 8.53 8.30 3.01
C TYR A 233 9.51 8.88 4.03
N VAL A 234 9.90 8.05 4.99
CA VAL A 234 10.94 8.32 5.97
C VAL A 234 11.88 7.13 6.06
N VAL A 235 13.17 7.41 6.23
CA VAL A 235 14.18 6.39 6.54
C VAL A 235 14.45 6.44 8.04
N LYS A 236 14.38 5.29 8.71
CA LYS A 236 14.67 5.21 10.15
C LYS A 236 16.16 5.41 10.39
N PRO A 237 16.54 6.32 11.29
CA PRO A 237 17.95 6.55 11.67
C PRO A 237 18.64 5.31 12.23
#